data_b4db8e464411c2eba75e54e933605a39
#
_entry.id   b4db8e464411c2eba75e54e933605a39
#
_cell.length_a   1.000
_cell.length_b   1.000
_cell.length_c   1.000
_cell.angle_alpha   90.00
_cell.angle_beta   90.00
_cell.angle_gamma   90.00
#
_symmetry.space_group_name_H-M   'P 1'
#
loop_
_entity.id
_entity.type
_entity.pdbx_description
1 polymer ?
#
loop_
_entity_poly.entity_id
_entity_poly.type
_entity_poly.pdbx_seq_one_letter_code
_entity_poly.pdbx_strand_id
1 'polypeptide(L)'
;MVNRLIYHICRENEWVVAKRSGIYTGSSQDQSDGFIHFSSGSQIVGSANKHRAGQDNLILLEVDEYKLGPLLKWEVSRNNEEFPHLYGELPVAAVNRSFKLKLNLDGKHLFPDDWGLT
;
A
#
# COMPACT_ATOMS: atom_id res chain seq x y z
N MET A 1 -7.97 21.46 6.60
CA MET A 1 -7.24 20.69 5.57
C MET A 1 -7.61 19.23 5.68
N VAL A 2 -7.99 18.61 4.58
CA VAL A 2 -8.32 17.19 4.56
C VAL A 2 -7.07 16.40 4.22
N ASN A 3 -6.66 15.52 5.13
CA ASN A 3 -5.54 14.63 4.88
C ASN A 3 -5.98 13.52 3.94
N ARG A 4 -5.10 13.16 3.02
CA ARG A 4 -5.37 12.10 2.08
C ARG A 4 -4.74 10.80 2.56
N LEU A 5 -5.56 9.75 2.67
CA LEU A 5 -5.09 8.43 3.05
C LEU A 5 -4.70 7.65 1.80
N ILE A 6 -3.54 7.02 1.87
CA ILE A 6 -3.04 6.18 0.79
C ILE A 6 -2.72 4.79 1.33
N TYR A 7 -2.63 3.82 0.42
CA TYR A 7 -2.60 2.41 0.78
C TYR A 7 -1.53 1.67 0.03
N HIS A 8 -0.91 0.72 0.72
CA HIS A 8 0.10 -0.16 0.14
C HIS A 8 -0.18 -1.58 0.58
N ILE A 9 0.08 -2.55 -0.28
CA ILE A 9 -0.05 -3.97 0.05
C ILE A 9 1.33 -4.59 0.05
N CYS A 10 1.69 -5.21 1.17
CA CYS A 10 2.95 -5.92 1.31
C CYS A 10 2.70 -7.36 1.75
N ARG A 11 3.73 -8.18 1.66
CA ARG A 11 3.66 -9.54 2.19
C ARG A 11 3.81 -9.51 3.71
N GLU A 12 3.15 -10.45 4.37
CA GLU A 12 3.19 -10.54 5.83
C GLU A 12 4.63 -10.64 6.36
N ASN A 13 5.48 -11.44 5.72
CA ASN A 13 6.88 -11.57 6.13
C ASN A 13 7.67 -10.27 5.95
N GLU A 14 7.38 -9.49 4.91
CA GLU A 14 8.00 -8.18 4.70
C GLU A 14 7.61 -7.22 5.82
N TRP A 15 6.34 -7.25 6.23
CA TRP A 15 5.83 -6.38 7.29
C TRP A 15 6.43 -6.75 8.66
N VAL A 16 6.58 -8.05 8.93
CA VAL A 16 7.20 -8.50 10.18
C VAL A 16 8.63 -7.97 10.30
N VAL A 17 9.41 -8.06 9.22
CA VAL A 17 10.78 -7.53 9.19
C VAL A 17 10.78 -6.02 9.38
N ALA A 18 9.87 -5.31 8.71
CA ALA A 18 9.77 -3.86 8.82
C ALA A 18 9.48 -3.42 10.26
N LYS A 19 8.56 -4.12 10.94
CA LYS A 19 8.22 -3.78 12.33
C LYS A 19 9.40 -3.94 13.27
N ARG A 20 10.27 -4.89 13.00
CA ARG A 20 11.48 -5.11 13.83
C ARG A 20 12.51 -4.00 13.63
N SER A 21 12.69 -3.56 12.40
CA SER A 21 13.68 -2.52 12.07
C SER A 21 13.14 -1.11 12.23
N GLY A 22 11.82 -0.93 12.21
CA GLY A 22 11.17 0.38 12.26
C GLY A 22 11.01 1.03 10.90
N ILE A 23 11.47 0.39 9.82
CA ILE A 23 11.46 0.94 8.46
C ILE A 23 11.04 -0.13 7.47
N TYR A 24 10.10 0.24 6.56
CA TYR A 24 9.72 -0.60 5.45
C TYR A 24 10.36 -0.06 4.17
N THR A 25 11.08 -0.90 3.46
CA THR A 25 11.84 -0.50 2.27
C THR A 25 11.17 -0.88 0.95
N GLY A 26 9.98 -1.43 1.03
CA GLY A 26 9.24 -1.85 -0.16
C GLY A 26 9.46 -3.32 -0.51
N SER A 27 8.65 -3.79 -1.45
CA SER A 27 8.80 -5.13 -2.02
C SER A 27 9.98 -5.16 -2.99
N SER A 28 10.32 -6.35 -3.50
CA SER A 28 11.35 -6.46 -4.53
C SER A 28 10.98 -5.65 -5.79
N GLN A 29 9.70 -5.61 -6.14
CA GLN A 29 9.22 -4.82 -7.28
C GLN A 29 9.40 -3.32 -7.02
N ASP A 30 9.06 -2.86 -5.80
CA ASP A 30 9.26 -1.47 -5.41
C ASP A 30 10.74 -1.08 -5.53
N GLN A 31 11.61 -1.92 -5.00
CA GLN A 31 13.05 -1.64 -5.03
C GLN A 31 13.60 -1.62 -6.45
N SER A 32 13.11 -2.50 -7.31
CA SER A 32 13.48 -2.53 -8.72
C SER A 32 13.03 -1.25 -9.44
N ASP A 33 11.83 -0.74 -9.11
CA ASP A 33 11.28 0.46 -9.73
C ASP A 33 11.82 1.76 -9.14
N GLY A 34 12.43 1.69 -7.97
CA GLY A 34 13.02 2.85 -7.31
C GLY A 34 12.09 3.66 -6.43
N PHE A 35 10.88 3.17 -6.15
CA PHE A 35 9.91 3.83 -5.27
C PHE A 35 8.91 2.82 -4.73
N ILE A 36 8.30 3.15 -3.58
CA ILE A 36 7.24 2.31 -3.01
C ILE A 36 5.92 2.70 -3.65
N HIS A 37 5.20 1.72 -4.19
CA HIS A 37 3.93 1.92 -4.89
C HIS A 37 2.78 2.02 -3.87
N PHE A 38 2.03 3.11 -3.93
CA PHE A 38 0.81 3.29 -3.16
C PHE A 38 -0.39 3.44 -4.10
N SER A 39 -1.57 3.36 -3.54
CA SER A 39 -2.84 3.63 -4.23
C SER A 39 -3.72 4.46 -3.32
N SER A 40 -4.61 5.27 -3.90
CA SER A 40 -5.64 5.95 -3.13
C SER A 40 -6.70 4.95 -2.66
N GLY A 41 -7.61 5.41 -1.80
CA GLY A 41 -8.71 4.56 -1.32
C GLY A 41 -9.61 4.06 -2.44
N SER A 42 -9.79 4.85 -3.51
CA SER A 42 -10.58 4.43 -4.66
C SER A 42 -9.83 3.55 -5.64
N GLN A 43 -8.50 3.48 -5.52
CA GLN A 43 -7.65 2.71 -6.44
C GLN A 43 -7.19 1.37 -5.88
N ILE A 44 -7.15 1.22 -4.56
CA ILE A 44 -6.44 0.08 -3.94
C ILE A 44 -7.07 -1.27 -4.27
N VAL A 45 -8.39 -1.36 -4.34
CA VAL A 45 -9.06 -2.62 -4.67
C VAL A 45 -8.70 -3.04 -6.10
N GLY A 46 -8.75 -2.11 -7.04
CA GLY A 46 -8.33 -2.37 -8.42
C GLY A 46 -6.87 -2.75 -8.54
N SER A 47 -6.00 -2.10 -7.76
CA SER A 47 -4.57 -2.41 -7.72
C SER A 47 -4.33 -3.83 -7.22
N ALA A 48 -5.05 -4.25 -6.19
CA ALA A 48 -4.95 -5.61 -5.66
C ALA A 48 -5.41 -6.64 -6.70
N ASN A 49 -6.54 -6.37 -7.36
CA ASN A 49 -7.07 -7.27 -8.38
C ASN A 49 -6.10 -7.43 -9.57
N LYS A 50 -5.40 -6.37 -9.93
CA LYS A 50 -4.48 -6.39 -11.07
C LYS A 50 -3.14 -7.03 -10.72
N HIS A 51 -2.57 -6.71 -9.56
CA HIS A 51 -1.19 -7.08 -9.24
C HIS A 51 -1.05 -8.18 -8.21
N ARG A 52 -2.10 -8.45 -7.44
CA ARG A 52 -2.03 -9.38 -6.30
C ARG A 52 -3.07 -10.51 -6.35
N ALA A 53 -3.77 -10.66 -7.47
CA ALA A 53 -4.82 -11.67 -7.59
C ALA A 53 -4.31 -13.06 -7.16
N GLY A 54 -5.06 -13.73 -6.31
CA GLY A 54 -4.75 -15.08 -5.83
C GLY A 54 -3.63 -15.17 -4.81
N GLN A 55 -2.96 -14.05 -4.47
CA GLN A 55 -1.89 -14.09 -3.47
C GLN A 55 -2.45 -14.00 -2.07
N ASP A 56 -1.98 -14.88 -1.18
CA ASP A 56 -2.37 -14.90 0.23
C ASP A 56 -1.29 -14.27 1.10
N ASN A 57 -1.54 -14.19 2.40
CA ASN A 57 -0.58 -13.66 3.39
C ASN A 57 -0.14 -12.25 3.08
N LEU A 58 -1.10 -11.39 2.71
CA LEU A 58 -0.86 -9.98 2.42
C LEU A 58 -1.38 -9.09 3.54
N ILE A 59 -0.71 -7.97 3.74
CA ILE A 59 -1.08 -6.94 4.72
C ILE A 59 -1.36 -5.66 3.97
N LEU A 60 -2.50 -5.04 4.26
CA LEU A 60 -2.87 -3.72 3.77
C LEU A 60 -2.39 -2.67 4.78
N LEU A 61 -1.63 -1.69 4.31
CA LEU A 61 -1.14 -0.59 5.13
C LEU A 61 -1.87 0.69 4.75
N GLU A 62 -2.31 1.45 5.74
CA GLU A 62 -2.92 2.76 5.55
C GLU A 62 -1.96 3.83 6.08
N VAL A 63 -1.68 4.83 5.26
CA VAL A 63 -0.76 5.91 5.59
C VAL A 63 -1.40 7.24 5.24
N ASP A 64 -1.23 8.24 6.12
CA ASP A 64 -1.58 9.62 5.82
C ASP A 64 -0.45 10.23 4.99
N GLU A 65 -0.75 10.64 3.74
CA GLU A 65 0.28 11.16 2.83
C GLU A 65 1.02 12.36 3.41
N TYR A 66 0.35 13.13 4.27
CA TYR A 66 0.95 14.30 4.90
C TYR A 66 2.21 13.94 5.71
N LYS A 67 2.26 12.73 6.26
CA LYS A 67 3.40 12.28 7.06
C LYS A 67 4.63 11.94 6.24
N LEU A 68 4.50 11.83 4.93
CA LEU A 68 5.59 11.36 4.07
C LEU A 68 6.40 12.50 3.44
N GLY A 69 5.84 13.72 3.43
CA GLY A 69 6.57 14.90 2.95
C GLY A 69 6.87 14.89 1.45
N PRO A 70 7.94 15.58 1.04
CA PRO A 70 8.21 15.83 -0.39
C PRO A 70 8.69 14.61 -1.17
N LEU A 71 9.05 13.51 -0.51
CA LEU A 71 9.45 12.29 -1.20
C LEU A 71 8.26 11.52 -1.78
N LEU A 72 7.04 11.87 -1.37
CA LEU A 72 5.84 11.31 -1.98
C LEU A 72 5.43 12.14 -3.18
N LYS A 73 5.29 11.48 -4.33
CA LYS A 73 4.91 12.14 -5.58
C LYS A 73 3.74 11.41 -6.20
N TRP A 74 2.77 12.18 -6.70
CA TRP A 74 1.65 11.64 -7.46
C TRP A 74 2.05 11.65 -8.93
N GLU A 75 2.09 10.46 -9.55
CA GLU A 75 2.60 10.30 -10.90
C GLU A 75 1.63 9.47 -11.74
N VAL A 76 1.53 9.80 -13.02
CA VAL A 76 0.66 9.07 -13.95
C VAL A 76 1.20 7.65 -14.14
N SER A 77 0.30 6.69 -14.03
CA SER A 77 0.61 5.27 -14.20
C SER A 77 -0.57 4.56 -14.87
N ARG A 78 -1.06 3.46 -14.30
CA ARG A 78 -2.12 2.63 -14.88
C ARG A 78 -3.37 3.46 -15.22
N ASN A 79 -3.95 3.20 -16.40
CA ASN A 79 -5.18 3.85 -16.90
C ASN A 79 -5.09 5.38 -16.96
N ASN A 80 -3.88 5.90 -17.13
CA ASN A 80 -3.65 7.35 -17.20
C ASN A 80 -4.07 8.08 -15.91
N GLU A 81 -4.11 7.39 -14.78
CA GLU A 81 -4.41 7.95 -13.47
C GLU A 81 -3.14 8.21 -12.70
N GLU A 82 -3.19 9.18 -11.78
CA GLU A 82 -2.09 9.43 -10.88
C GLU A 82 -2.14 8.49 -9.68
N PHE A 83 -0.98 7.91 -9.35
CA PHE A 83 -0.80 7.07 -8.18
C PHE A 83 0.30 7.66 -7.30
N PRO A 84 0.18 7.52 -5.97
CA PRO A 84 1.24 8.03 -5.09
C PRO A 84 2.44 7.08 -5.06
N HIS A 85 3.62 7.65 -5.29
CA HIS A 85 4.89 6.93 -5.28
C HIS A 85 5.81 7.54 -4.24
N LEU A 86 6.30 6.73 -3.31
CA LEU A 86 7.22 7.20 -2.27
C LEU A 86 8.67 6.91 -2.67
N TYR A 87 9.44 7.98 -2.89
CA TYR A 87 10.85 7.89 -3.24
C TYR A 87 11.71 7.92 -1.99
N GLY A 88 11.54 6.92 -1.14
CA GLY A 88 12.26 6.80 0.11
C GLY A 88 11.74 5.65 0.94
N GLU A 89 12.25 5.54 2.15
CA GLU A 89 11.82 4.51 3.08
C GLU A 89 10.53 4.94 3.78
N LEU A 90 9.68 3.96 4.11
CA LEU A 90 8.46 4.21 4.87
C LEU A 90 8.71 3.91 6.34
N PRO A 91 8.71 4.93 7.21
CA PRO A 91 8.79 4.67 8.64
C PRO A 91 7.55 3.90 9.11
N VAL A 92 7.75 2.84 9.87
CA VAL A 92 6.62 2.07 10.40
C VAL A 92 5.72 2.97 11.25
N ALA A 93 6.31 3.95 11.95
CA ALA A 93 5.54 4.92 12.74
C ALA A 93 4.60 5.80 11.90
N ALA A 94 4.80 5.90 10.59
CA ALA A 94 3.91 6.66 9.71
C ALA A 94 2.67 5.85 9.29
N VAL A 95 2.65 4.55 9.54
CA VAL A 95 1.51 3.69 9.21
C VAL A 95 0.43 3.88 10.27
N ASN A 96 -0.76 4.33 9.85
CA ASN A 96 -1.88 4.55 10.77
C ASN A 96 -2.42 3.23 11.31
N ARG A 97 -2.61 2.26 10.43
CA ARG A 97 -3.14 0.94 10.79
C ARG A 97 -2.84 -0.05 9.68
N SER A 98 -2.89 -1.31 10.04
CA SER A 98 -2.68 -2.41 9.11
C SER A 98 -3.85 -3.39 9.19
N PHE A 99 -4.06 -4.17 8.13
CA PHE A 99 -5.15 -5.12 8.05
C PHE A 99 -4.71 -6.33 7.23
N LYS A 100 -4.87 -7.52 7.80
CA LYS A 100 -4.56 -8.75 7.06
C LYS A 100 -5.64 -9.02 6.02
N LEU A 101 -5.24 -9.09 4.76
CA LEU A 101 -6.15 -9.40 3.66
C LEU A 101 -6.32 -10.91 3.54
N LYS A 102 -7.58 -11.36 3.54
CA LYS A 102 -7.92 -12.77 3.31
C LYS A 102 -8.47 -12.91 1.90
N LEU A 103 -8.26 -14.08 1.33
CA LEU A 103 -8.82 -14.41 0.01
C LEU A 103 -10.22 -15.00 0.17
N ASN A 104 -11.11 -14.64 -0.74
CA ASN A 104 -12.36 -15.36 -0.90
C ASN A 104 -12.17 -16.52 -1.90
N LEU A 105 -13.26 -17.24 -2.19
CA LEU A 105 -13.17 -18.46 -3.01
C LEU A 105 -12.78 -18.19 -4.47
N ASP A 106 -12.99 -16.98 -4.98
CA ASP A 106 -12.63 -16.63 -6.36
C ASP A 106 -11.26 -15.95 -6.47
N GLY A 107 -10.47 -15.97 -5.39
CA GLY A 107 -9.11 -15.43 -5.40
C GLY A 107 -9.01 -13.93 -5.21
N LYS A 108 -10.11 -13.27 -4.88
CA LYS A 108 -10.11 -11.83 -4.60
C LYS A 108 -9.91 -11.59 -3.11
N HIS A 109 -9.35 -10.43 -2.79
CA HIS A 109 -9.07 -10.08 -1.40
C HIS A 109 -10.28 -9.44 -0.73
N LEU A 110 -10.47 -9.77 0.55
CA LEU A 110 -11.52 -9.19 1.39
C LEU A 110 -10.94 -7.98 2.11
N PHE A 111 -11.42 -6.79 1.72
CA PHE A 111 -10.99 -5.53 2.32
C PHE A 111 -11.84 -5.19 3.53
N PRO A 112 -11.31 -4.40 4.48
CA PRO A 112 -12.10 -4.00 5.66
C PRO A 112 -13.26 -3.10 5.25
N ASP A 113 -14.47 -3.43 5.73
CA ASP A 113 -15.70 -2.71 5.37
C ASP A 113 -15.73 -1.29 5.90
N ASP A 114 -15.10 -1.06 7.04
CA ASP A 114 -15.17 0.22 7.75
C ASP A 114 -14.06 1.20 7.38
N TRP A 115 -13.22 0.87 6.39
CA TRP A 115 -12.15 1.77 5.94
C TRP A 115 -12.58 2.70 4.79
N GLY A 116 -13.79 2.53 4.28
CA GLY A 116 -14.30 3.36 3.20
C GLY A 116 -13.64 3.12 1.84
N LEU A 117 -13.11 1.93 1.62
CA LEU A 117 -12.48 1.56 0.34
C LEU A 117 -13.56 1.03 -0.61
N THR A 118 -13.49 1.46 -1.86
CA THR A 118 -14.50 1.03 -2.84
C THR A 118 -13.88 0.24 -3.97
#